data_e4d4e1e403a0742dec77560d180801bc
#
_entry.id   e4d4e1e403a0742dec77560d180801bc
#
_cell.length_a   1.000
_cell.length_b   1.000
_cell.length_c   1.000
_cell.angle_alpha   90.00
_cell.angle_beta   90.00
_cell.angle_gamma   90.00
#
_symmetry.space_group_name_H-M   'P 1'
#
loop_
_entity.id
_entity.type
_entity.pdbx_description
1 polymer ?
#
loop_
_entity_poly.entity_id
_entity_poly.type
_entity_poly.pdbx_seq_one_letter_code
_entity_poly.pdbx_strand_id
1 'polypeptide(L)'
;MRKFILAAVAALLASQSGAQPQARPPKLLVVISIDQFSANLFDEYRPHFTGGLARLASGTVFRNGFQSHAATETCPGHSTILTGDHPARTGIVNNNWIDQSISRSDKSVYCAEDETQPGTSSITYKVSPKHLLVPTLGELIKARSPGSRSVAVSGKDRAAVMMTGHVVDQRWYWNGKTFVTDLEAAPVPQIVPKFRAALAAALAQPRPPLESPAFCQGKARPIQVEGGGKTVGSGQLGRAAGDLAAFRISPEFDGDTLALAAGLLDEMQLGRRGDTDLLAISLSATDYVGHTYGPGGQEMCLQLLELDRELGDFLQLLDRRGIDYAVALTADHGGKDIPERERLNGVPGAARVDRSLSPAAMGKELTAKLGLKGPGLLGDGASGDMWIDQSLSRADRQRLLSAAVAAYRGHPQVEAVFTQSQIASTPIPTGDPVRWSLIERARASYYPARSGDFFVILKPNITPIWDTSRSVATHGSVWDYDRRVPIIFWRPGTQGSTVERSAETTDILPTLAAMIGLPLARGSSDGHCLPEVPGVSCPAR
;
A
#
# COMPACT_ATOMS: atom_id res chain seq x y z
N MET A 1 -41.04 9.16 78.50
CA MET A 1 -40.03 9.84 77.67
C MET A 1 -39.06 8.76 77.10
N ARG A 2 -39.31 8.32 75.89
CA ARG A 2 -38.46 7.35 75.20
C ARG A 2 -37.71 8.07 74.09
N LYS A 3 -36.38 8.02 74.17
CA LYS A 3 -35.50 8.56 73.13
C LYS A 3 -35.31 7.52 72.01
N PHE A 4 -35.69 7.84 70.79
CA PHE A 4 -35.36 7.09 69.60
C PHE A 4 -33.99 7.46 69.10
N ILE A 5 -33.10 6.49 68.96
CA ILE A 5 -31.80 6.61 68.31
C ILE A 5 -31.97 6.09 66.88
N LEU A 6 -31.87 6.94 65.88
CA LEU A 6 -31.76 6.55 64.48
C LEU A 6 -30.31 6.23 64.17
N ALA A 7 -29.99 4.99 63.84
CA ALA A 7 -28.72 4.58 63.25
C ALA A 7 -28.80 4.70 61.73
N ALA A 8 -28.00 5.61 61.16
CA ALA A 8 -27.83 5.72 59.70
C ALA A 8 -26.80 4.68 59.25
N VAL A 9 -27.27 3.69 58.46
CA VAL A 9 -26.37 2.74 57.73
C VAL A 9 -26.02 3.39 56.43
N ALA A 10 -24.78 3.88 56.28
CA ALA A 10 -24.23 4.33 55.02
C ALA A 10 -23.78 3.08 54.25
N ALA A 11 -24.50 2.70 53.20
CA ALA A 11 -24.07 1.67 52.24
C ALA A 11 -23.00 2.25 51.32
N LEU A 12 -21.75 1.84 51.50
CA LEU A 12 -20.67 2.07 50.55
C LEU A 12 -20.91 1.15 49.34
N LEU A 13 -21.43 1.73 48.28
CA LEU A 13 -21.42 1.14 46.94
C LEU A 13 -19.97 1.29 46.40
N ALA A 14 -19.15 0.27 46.63
CA ALA A 14 -17.89 0.13 45.93
C ALA A 14 -18.23 -0.18 44.45
N SER A 15 -18.08 0.82 43.58
CA SER A 15 -18.07 0.63 42.14
C SER A 15 -16.85 -0.25 41.79
N GLN A 16 -17.08 -1.55 41.70
CA GLN A 16 -16.14 -2.43 41.03
C GLN A 16 -16.10 -2.02 39.56
N SER A 17 -15.07 -1.27 39.17
CA SER A 17 -14.63 -1.17 37.79
C SER A 17 -14.24 -2.58 37.34
N GLY A 18 -15.20 -3.32 36.84
CA GLY A 18 -14.95 -4.65 36.26
C GLY A 18 -14.02 -4.47 35.07
N ALA A 19 -12.76 -4.90 35.24
CA ALA A 19 -11.89 -5.10 34.11
C ALA A 19 -12.65 -6.02 33.13
N GLN A 20 -12.98 -5.52 31.95
CA GLN A 20 -13.58 -6.36 30.90
C GLN A 20 -12.64 -7.55 30.69
N PRO A 21 -13.15 -8.79 30.64
CA PRO A 21 -12.30 -9.94 30.38
C PRO A 21 -11.53 -9.69 29.09
N GLN A 22 -10.21 -9.73 29.14
CA GLN A 22 -9.37 -9.58 27.98
C GLN A 22 -9.78 -10.63 26.96
N ALA A 23 -10.23 -10.19 25.77
CA ALA A 23 -10.65 -11.10 24.72
C ALA A 23 -9.52 -12.07 24.40
N ARG A 24 -9.82 -13.35 24.22
CA ARG A 24 -8.78 -14.32 23.84
C ARG A 24 -8.13 -13.88 22.54
N PRO A 25 -6.78 -14.01 22.41
CA PRO A 25 -6.10 -13.74 21.15
C PRO A 25 -6.71 -14.54 19.99
N PRO A 26 -6.92 -13.93 18.82
CA PRO A 26 -7.39 -14.65 17.64
C PRO A 26 -6.33 -15.69 17.23
N LYS A 27 -6.79 -16.78 16.63
CA LYS A 27 -5.91 -17.85 16.12
C LYS A 27 -5.37 -17.54 14.73
N LEU A 28 -5.98 -16.60 14.04
CA LEU A 28 -5.55 -16.13 12.72
C LEU A 28 -5.66 -14.62 12.63
N LEU A 29 -4.57 -13.97 12.27
CA LEU A 29 -4.59 -12.59 11.80
C LEU A 29 -4.65 -12.62 10.27
N VAL A 30 -5.67 -11.97 9.70
CA VAL A 30 -5.78 -11.75 8.25
C VAL A 30 -5.52 -10.27 8.00
N VAL A 31 -4.47 -9.95 7.27
CA VAL A 31 -4.13 -8.56 6.92
C VAL A 31 -4.31 -8.39 5.43
N ILE A 32 -5.23 -7.52 5.05
CA ILE A 32 -5.62 -7.27 3.66
C ILE A 32 -5.18 -5.86 3.26
N SER A 33 -4.35 -5.76 2.24
CA SER A 33 -4.07 -4.51 1.54
C SER A 33 -4.80 -4.51 0.20
N ILE A 34 -5.65 -3.51 -0.06
CA ILE A 34 -6.25 -3.28 -1.38
C ILE A 34 -5.42 -2.18 -2.03
N ASP A 35 -4.63 -2.53 -3.02
CA ASP A 35 -3.69 -1.64 -3.71
C ASP A 35 -4.44 -0.45 -4.36
N GLN A 36 -3.98 0.78 -4.10
CA GLN A 36 -4.59 2.04 -4.58
C GLN A 36 -6.00 2.35 -4.03
N PHE A 37 -6.42 1.73 -2.92
CA PHE A 37 -7.74 1.94 -2.36
C PHE A 37 -7.79 3.16 -1.44
N SER A 38 -7.99 4.36 -2.03
CA SER A 38 -8.05 5.61 -1.26
C SER A 38 -9.23 5.66 -0.29
N ALA A 39 -9.09 6.47 0.77
CA ALA A 39 -10.22 6.76 1.67
C ALA A 39 -11.38 7.41 0.91
N ASN A 40 -11.11 8.17 -0.15
CA ASN A 40 -12.16 8.77 -0.98
C ASN A 40 -12.97 7.71 -1.73
N LEU A 41 -12.31 6.69 -2.31
CA LEU A 41 -13.00 5.56 -2.93
C LEU A 41 -13.81 4.78 -1.88
N PHE A 42 -13.24 4.50 -0.72
CA PHE A 42 -13.96 3.82 0.35
C PHE A 42 -15.21 4.60 0.77
N ASP A 43 -15.11 5.89 1.03
CA ASP A 43 -16.24 6.74 1.46
C ASP A 43 -17.32 6.82 0.36
N GLU A 44 -16.94 6.94 -0.90
CA GLU A 44 -17.86 7.02 -2.04
C GLU A 44 -18.65 5.72 -2.24
N TYR A 45 -17.97 4.56 -2.17
CA TYR A 45 -18.59 3.27 -2.48
C TYR A 45 -19.17 2.56 -1.25
N ARG A 46 -18.82 2.95 -0.03
CA ARG A 46 -19.32 2.35 1.22
C ARG A 46 -20.84 2.18 1.28
N PRO A 47 -21.68 3.12 0.82
CA PRO A 47 -23.13 2.95 0.81
C PRO A 47 -23.64 1.86 -0.15
N HIS A 48 -22.82 1.41 -1.07
CA HIS A 48 -23.15 0.43 -2.12
C HIS A 48 -22.55 -0.96 -1.86
N PHE A 49 -21.68 -1.10 -0.88
CA PHE A 49 -21.14 -2.39 -0.47
C PHE A 49 -22.19 -3.23 0.25
N THR A 50 -22.24 -4.51 -0.06
CA THR A 50 -23.17 -5.49 0.54
C THR A 50 -22.50 -6.80 0.94
N GLY A 51 -21.20 -6.95 0.61
CA GLY A 51 -20.40 -8.14 0.83
C GLY A 51 -19.34 -7.96 1.94
N GLY A 52 -18.09 -8.27 1.60
CA GLY A 52 -16.98 -8.29 2.55
C GLY A 52 -16.57 -6.91 3.04
N LEU A 53 -16.54 -5.90 2.16
CA LEU A 53 -16.21 -4.52 2.55
C LEU A 53 -17.32 -3.94 3.43
N ALA A 54 -18.61 -4.22 3.13
CA ALA A 54 -19.71 -3.83 4.01
C ALA A 54 -19.56 -4.45 5.40
N ARG A 55 -19.20 -5.74 5.45
CA ARG A 55 -18.96 -6.48 6.69
C ARG A 55 -17.80 -5.89 7.48
N LEU A 56 -16.66 -5.66 6.85
CA LEU A 56 -15.48 -5.07 7.50
C LEU A 56 -15.74 -3.63 7.96
N ALA A 57 -16.53 -2.86 7.21
CA ALA A 57 -16.94 -1.50 7.58
C ALA A 57 -17.85 -1.44 8.83
N SER A 58 -18.35 -2.57 9.31
CA SER A 58 -19.04 -2.68 10.62
C SER A 58 -18.07 -2.77 11.80
N GLY A 59 -16.77 -2.91 11.55
CA GLY A 59 -15.71 -2.89 12.55
C GLY A 59 -15.30 -1.50 13.00
N THR A 60 -14.10 -1.39 13.59
CA THR A 60 -13.50 -0.09 13.92
C THR A 60 -12.86 0.50 12.66
N VAL A 61 -13.38 1.63 12.21
CA VAL A 61 -13.00 2.32 10.99
C VAL A 61 -12.35 3.65 11.32
N PHE A 62 -11.07 3.80 11.02
CA PHE A 62 -10.37 5.08 11.06
C PHE A 62 -10.54 5.77 9.69
N ARG A 63 -11.43 6.78 9.61
CA ARG A 63 -11.73 7.51 8.36
C ARG A 63 -10.55 8.34 7.88
N ASN A 64 -9.71 8.78 8.82
CA ASN A 64 -8.50 9.54 8.55
C ASN A 64 -7.27 8.63 8.73
N GLY A 65 -7.23 7.52 7.99
CA GLY A 65 -6.03 6.68 7.88
C GLY A 65 -5.03 7.28 6.89
N PHE A 66 -3.75 7.13 7.18
CA PHE A 66 -2.67 7.71 6.36
C PHE A 66 -1.53 6.74 6.09
N GLN A 67 -1.10 6.71 4.82
CA GLN A 67 0.28 6.52 4.45
C GLN A 67 0.97 7.88 4.62
N SER A 68 1.59 8.11 5.76
CA SER A 68 1.98 9.47 6.20
C SER A 68 3.21 10.04 5.48
N HIS A 69 3.99 9.18 4.83
CA HIS A 69 5.19 9.53 4.08
C HIS A 69 4.91 10.14 2.70
N ALA A 70 5.98 10.59 1.99
CA ALA A 70 5.85 11.31 0.72
C ALA A 70 5.73 10.40 -0.50
N ALA A 71 6.47 9.29 -0.55
CA ALA A 71 6.48 8.37 -1.68
C ALA A 71 5.35 7.33 -1.54
N THR A 72 4.14 7.70 -1.93
CA THR A 72 2.93 6.86 -1.84
C THR A 72 2.86 5.88 -3.01
N GLU A 73 3.78 4.92 -2.98
CA GLU A 73 3.97 3.86 -3.96
C GLU A 73 3.82 2.48 -3.32
N THR A 74 3.66 1.43 -4.15
CA THR A 74 3.40 0.07 -3.67
C THR A 74 4.44 -0.44 -2.66
N CYS A 75 5.75 -0.30 -2.96
CA CYS A 75 6.79 -0.81 -2.06
C CYS A 75 6.83 -0.09 -0.71
N PRO A 76 6.98 1.25 -0.68
CA PRO A 76 6.97 1.99 0.57
C PRO A 76 5.68 1.75 1.36
N GLY A 77 4.52 1.83 0.70
CA GLY A 77 3.23 1.67 1.35
C GLY A 77 3.05 0.29 1.99
N HIS A 78 3.31 -0.81 1.25
CA HIS A 78 3.23 -2.15 1.83
C HIS A 78 4.26 -2.37 2.94
N SER A 79 5.44 -1.73 2.85
CA SER A 79 6.47 -1.88 3.88
C SER A 79 6.04 -1.34 5.24
N THR A 80 5.14 -0.34 5.29
CA THR A 80 4.67 0.25 6.56
C THR A 80 3.69 -0.66 7.30
N ILE A 81 2.87 -1.43 6.58
CA ILE A 81 1.67 -2.11 7.12
C ILE A 81 2.04 -3.14 8.20
N LEU A 82 3.01 -3.98 7.92
CA LEU A 82 3.40 -5.09 8.82
C LEU A 82 4.80 -4.94 9.42
N THR A 83 5.49 -3.83 9.20
CA THR A 83 6.70 -3.46 9.95
C THR A 83 6.41 -2.46 11.06
N GLY A 84 5.36 -1.65 10.91
CA GLY A 84 5.05 -0.56 11.82
C GLY A 84 6.02 0.63 11.71
N ASP A 85 6.80 0.69 10.63
CA ASP A 85 7.85 1.69 10.43
C ASP A 85 7.65 2.47 9.12
N HIS A 86 8.07 3.73 9.12
CA HIS A 86 8.10 4.56 7.92
C HIS A 86 9.23 4.12 6.96
N PRO A 87 9.16 4.48 5.68
CA PRO A 87 10.21 4.23 4.69
C PRO A 87 11.60 4.67 5.13
N ALA A 88 11.70 5.73 5.93
CA ALA A 88 12.94 6.19 6.54
C ALA A 88 13.63 5.15 7.44
N ARG A 89 12.90 4.17 7.98
CA ARG A 89 13.42 3.04 8.79
C ARG A 89 13.39 1.73 8.04
N THR A 90 12.33 1.46 7.26
CA THR A 90 12.26 0.24 6.46
C THR A 90 13.32 0.21 5.38
N GLY A 91 13.86 1.37 4.98
CA GLY A 91 14.79 1.53 3.87
C GLY A 91 14.12 1.49 2.49
N ILE A 92 12.81 1.31 2.41
CA ILE A 92 12.05 1.17 1.16
C ILE A 92 11.53 2.56 0.75
N VAL A 93 12.38 3.34 0.10
CA VAL A 93 12.10 4.75 -0.21
C VAL A 93 11.15 4.96 -1.39
N ASN A 94 11.18 4.08 -2.40
CA ASN A 94 10.37 4.09 -3.62
C ASN A 94 10.21 2.65 -4.14
N ASN A 95 9.45 2.45 -5.22
CA ASN A 95 9.44 1.17 -5.96
C ASN A 95 10.81 0.90 -6.59
N ASN A 96 11.47 1.95 -7.08
CA ASN A 96 12.84 1.91 -7.58
C ASN A 96 13.62 3.11 -7.04
N TRP A 97 14.93 2.96 -6.91
CA TRP A 97 15.85 4.08 -6.64
C TRP A 97 17.13 3.92 -7.48
N ILE A 98 17.90 4.98 -7.60
CA ILE A 98 19.16 4.95 -8.35
C ILE A 98 20.32 4.69 -7.39
N ASP A 99 21.04 3.60 -7.61
CA ASP A 99 22.32 3.34 -6.96
C ASP A 99 23.43 3.31 -8.01
N GLN A 100 24.16 4.42 -8.11
CA GLN A 100 25.22 4.59 -9.09
C GLN A 100 26.49 3.78 -8.75
N SER A 101 26.59 3.22 -7.54
CA SER A 101 27.73 2.43 -7.07
C SER A 101 27.71 0.98 -7.54
N ILE A 102 26.54 0.42 -7.90
CA ILE A 102 26.42 -0.98 -8.32
C ILE A 102 27.16 -1.24 -9.64
N SER A 103 27.68 -2.45 -9.80
CA SER A 103 28.56 -2.80 -10.92
C SER A 103 27.85 -2.97 -12.26
N ARG A 104 26.53 -3.29 -12.28
CA ARG A 104 25.77 -3.45 -13.52
C ARG A 104 25.52 -2.11 -14.23
N SER A 105 25.23 -2.15 -15.53
CA SER A 105 24.94 -0.95 -16.33
C SER A 105 23.62 -0.27 -15.94
N ASP A 106 22.60 -1.05 -15.64
CA ASP A 106 21.33 -0.55 -15.06
C ASP A 106 21.57 -0.13 -13.61
N LYS A 107 21.51 1.18 -13.35
CA LYS A 107 21.70 1.78 -12.03
C LYS A 107 20.40 1.89 -11.22
N SER A 108 19.26 1.54 -11.81
CA SER A 108 17.99 1.43 -11.10
C SER A 108 17.97 0.16 -10.25
N VAL A 109 17.58 0.27 -8.99
CA VAL A 109 17.41 -0.84 -8.06
C VAL A 109 15.93 -0.96 -7.75
N TYR A 110 15.36 -2.14 -7.99
CA TYR A 110 13.97 -2.44 -7.64
C TYR A 110 13.86 -2.87 -6.17
N CYS A 111 12.85 -2.41 -5.47
CA CYS A 111 12.69 -2.62 -4.03
C CYS A 111 12.68 -4.08 -3.58
N ALA A 112 12.23 -4.99 -4.42
CA ALA A 112 12.11 -6.41 -4.13
C ALA A 112 13.08 -7.27 -4.96
N GLU A 113 14.23 -6.73 -5.37
CA GLU A 113 15.28 -7.48 -6.06
C GLU A 113 16.50 -7.79 -5.17
N ASP A 114 17.35 -8.68 -5.66
CA ASP A 114 18.74 -8.78 -5.23
C ASP A 114 19.66 -8.38 -6.39
N GLU A 115 20.09 -7.12 -6.41
CA GLU A 115 20.93 -6.52 -7.45
C GLU A 115 22.35 -7.10 -7.51
N THR A 116 22.74 -7.90 -6.50
CA THR A 116 24.04 -8.58 -6.50
C THR A 116 24.05 -9.85 -7.33
N GLN A 117 22.87 -10.33 -7.76
CA GLN A 117 22.78 -11.53 -8.61
C GLN A 117 23.32 -11.23 -10.02
N PRO A 118 24.22 -12.07 -10.55
CA PRO A 118 24.77 -11.85 -11.89
C PRO A 118 23.70 -11.87 -12.98
N GLY A 119 23.82 -10.96 -13.96
CA GLY A 119 22.93 -10.91 -15.12
C GLY A 119 21.53 -10.35 -14.85
N THR A 120 21.30 -9.75 -13.68
CA THR A 120 20.04 -9.10 -13.33
C THR A 120 20.00 -7.62 -13.75
N SER A 121 18.79 -7.07 -13.79
CA SER A 121 18.47 -5.66 -13.94
C SER A 121 17.22 -5.35 -13.11
N SER A 122 16.83 -4.09 -13.00
CA SER A 122 15.59 -3.69 -12.33
C SER A 122 14.30 -4.22 -12.99
N ILE A 123 14.41 -4.79 -14.19
CA ILE A 123 13.30 -5.37 -14.96
C ILE A 123 13.37 -6.91 -14.98
N THR A 124 14.60 -7.47 -14.96
CA THR A 124 14.85 -8.92 -14.96
C THR A 124 15.66 -9.26 -13.73
N TYR A 125 14.99 -9.59 -12.66
CA TYR A 125 15.58 -9.73 -11.32
C TYR A 125 15.19 -11.05 -10.66
N LYS A 126 15.92 -11.39 -9.60
CA LYS A 126 15.52 -12.39 -8.62
C LYS A 126 14.83 -11.70 -7.47
N VAL A 127 13.61 -12.12 -7.16
CA VAL A 127 12.82 -11.55 -6.05
C VAL A 127 13.51 -11.84 -4.72
N SER A 128 13.61 -10.82 -3.87
CA SER A 128 14.30 -10.90 -2.58
C SER A 128 13.77 -9.86 -1.60
N PRO A 129 13.69 -10.17 -0.28
CA PRO A 129 13.43 -9.21 0.78
C PRO A 129 14.65 -8.40 1.20
N LYS A 130 15.79 -8.54 0.55
CA LYS A 130 17.11 -7.98 0.91
C LYS A 130 17.08 -6.52 1.35
N HIS A 131 16.21 -5.74 0.71
CA HIS A 131 16.15 -4.29 0.94
C HIS A 131 15.30 -3.88 2.12
N LEU A 132 14.45 -4.76 2.66
CA LEU A 132 13.66 -4.49 3.86
C LEU A 132 14.55 -4.62 5.10
N LEU A 133 14.77 -3.52 5.82
CA LEU A 133 15.77 -3.44 6.89
C LEU A 133 15.24 -3.72 8.30
N VAL A 134 13.94 -3.89 8.44
CA VAL A 134 13.26 -4.10 9.73
C VAL A 134 12.36 -5.32 9.67
N PRO A 135 12.13 -6.02 10.80
CA PRO A 135 11.30 -7.21 10.81
C PRO A 135 9.82 -6.88 10.63
N THR A 136 9.09 -7.81 10.04
CA THR A 136 7.63 -7.77 9.92
C THR A 136 6.95 -8.43 11.13
N LEU A 137 5.64 -8.17 11.30
CA LEU A 137 4.81 -8.82 12.33
C LEU A 137 4.91 -10.35 12.26
N GLY A 138 4.91 -10.92 11.05
CA GLY A 138 5.04 -12.37 10.84
C GLY A 138 6.35 -12.92 11.41
N GLU A 139 7.46 -12.22 11.20
CA GLU A 139 8.77 -12.57 11.74
C GLU A 139 8.80 -12.47 13.26
N LEU A 140 8.20 -11.41 13.84
CA LEU A 140 8.09 -11.24 15.29
C LEU A 140 7.22 -12.34 15.95
N ILE A 141 6.09 -12.69 15.31
CA ILE A 141 5.25 -13.82 15.75
C ILE A 141 6.06 -15.12 15.75
N LYS A 142 6.75 -15.43 14.65
CA LYS A 142 7.54 -16.66 14.52
C LYS A 142 8.72 -16.71 15.51
N ALA A 143 9.36 -15.59 15.78
CA ALA A 143 10.42 -15.50 16.78
C ALA A 143 9.90 -15.82 18.20
N ARG A 144 8.65 -15.43 18.51
CA ARG A 144 8.01 -15.71 19.82
C ARG A 144 7.38 -17.10 19.88
N SER A 145 6.76 -17.54 18.80
CA SER A 145 6.03 -18.81 18.67
C SER A 145 6.48 -19.52 17.38
N PRO A 146 7.56 -20.32 17.41
CA PRO A 146 8.09 -20.97 16.20
C PRO A 146 7.10 -21.89 15.49
N GLY A 147 6.05 -22.34 16.18
CA GLY A 147 4.94 -23.11 15.61
C GLY A 147 3.99 -22.30 14.73
N SER A 148 3.97 -20.97 14.86
CA SER A 148 3.15 -20.08 14.04
C SER A 148 3.56 -20.12 12.58
N ARG A 149 2.60 -19.90 11.68
CA ARG A 149 2.82 -19.78 10.24
C ARG A 149 2.56 -18.37 9.74
N SER A 150 3.43 -17.92 8.84
CA SER A 150 3.31 -16.68 8.11
C SER A 150 3.17 -17.00 6.63
N VAL A 151 2.08 -16.54 6.01
CA VAL A 151 1.75 -16.83 4.61
C VAL A 151 1.37 -15.54 3.90
N ALA A 152 1.82 -15.33 2.66
CA ALA A 152 1.37 -14.23 1.83
C ALA A 152 0.92 -14.68 0.45
N VAL A 153 -0.11 -13.99 -0.06
CA VAL A 153 -0.55 -14.09 -1.46
C VAL A 153 -0.80 -12.69 -2.01
N SER A 154 -0.28 -12.40 -3.20
CA SER A 154 -0.42 -11.09 -3.81
C SER A 154 -0.42 -11.14 -5.34
N GLY A 155 -1.07 -10.16 -5.97
CA GLY A 155 -0.93 -9.90 -7.40
C GLY A 155 0.42 -9.27 -7.79
N LYS A 156 1.23 -8.80 -6.82
CA LYS A 156 2.54 -8.18 -7.02
C LYS A 156 3.57 -8.81 -6.09
N ASP A 157 4.75 -9.15 -6.61
CA ASP A 157 5.86 -9.72 -5.83
C ASP A 157 6.29 -8.82 -4.67
N ARG A 158 6.49 -7.53 -4.94
CA ARG A 158 6.89 -6.52 -3.95
C ARG A 158 5.93 -6.42 -2.78
N ALA A 159 4.63 -6.50 -3.02
CA ALA A 159 3.64 -6.45 -1.96
C ALA A 159 3.75 -7.66 -1.03
N ALA A 160 3.86 -8.88 -1.59
CA ALA A 160 4.06 -10.10 -0.82
C ALA A 160 5.36 -10.05 0.00
N VAL A 161 6.46 -9.55 -0.60
CA VAL A 161 7.77 -9.40 0.05
C VAL A 161 7.70 -8.41 1.21
N MET A 162 7.17 -7.20 0.98
CA MET A 162 7.12 -6.14 2.00
C MET A 162 6.22 -6.50 3.19
N MET A 163 5.19 -7.30 2.98
CA MET A 163 4.30 -7.75 4.07
C MET A 163 4.86 -8.94 4.87
N THR A 164 5.87 -9.67 4.39
CA THR A 164 6.35 -10.89 5.07
C THR A 164 7.83 -10.89 5.42
N GLY A 165 8.65 -10.05 4.82
CA GLY A 165 10.07 -9.94 5.14
C GLY A 165 10.89 -11.19 4.78
N HIS A 166 11.85 -11.54 5.65
CA HIS A 166 12.86 -12.58 5.40
C HIS A 166 12.44 -13.97 5.87
N VAL A 167 11.61 -14.06 6.93
CA VAL A 167 11.23 -15.35 7.55
C VAL A 167 9.74 -15.59 7.38
N VAL A 168 9.39 -16.34 6.35
CA VAL A 168 8.02 -16.65 5.93
C VAL A 168 7.91 -18.13 5.56
N ASP A 169 6.75 -18.75 5.78
CA ASP A 169 6.54 -20.17 5.43
C ASP A 169 6.13 -20.35 3.98
N GLN A 170 5.26 -19.47 3.46
CA GLN A 170 4.81 -19.47 2.07
C GLN A 170 4.58 -18.03 1.61
N ARG A 171 5.08 -17.70 0.39
CA ARG A 171 4.89 -16.43 -0.28
C ARG A 171 4.62 -16.66 -1.76
N TRP A 172 3.44 -16.23 -2.24
CA TRP A 172 2.98 -16.47 -3.60
C TRP A 172 2.57 -15.16 -4.25
N TYR A 173 3.03 -14.95 -5.50
CA TYR A 173 2.73 -13.75 -6.27
C TYR A 173 2.66 -14.04 -7.77
N TRP A 174 1.97 -13.15 -8.48
CA TRP A 174 1.80 -13.25 -9.92
C TRP A 174 3.06 -12.82 -10.67
N ASN A 175 3.53 -13.63 -11.61
CA ASN A 175 4.71 -13.33 -12.44
C ASN A 175 4.39 -12.89 -13.88
N GLY A 176 3.14 -12.52 -14.15
CA GLY A 176 2.65 -12.19 -15.50
C GLY A 176 2.01 -13.38 -16.23
N LYS A 177 2.14 -14.62 -15.72
CA LYS A 177 1.58 -15.83 -16.32
C LYS A 177 0.86 -16.73 -15.33
N THR A 178 1.39 -16.84 -14.12
CA THR A 178 0.86 -17.69 -13.05
C THR A 178 1.38 -17.21 -11.69
N PHE A 179 0.83 -17.76 -10.60
CA PHE A 179 1.38 -17.51 -9.27
C PHE A 179 2.64 -18.35 -9.02
N VAL A 180 3.69 -17.72 -8.55
CA VAL A 180 5.01 -18.31 -8.27
C VAL A 180 5.49 -17.92 -6.88
N THR A 181 6.61 -18.48 -6.44
CA THR A 181 7.29 -18.16 -5.18
C THR A 181 8.78 -17.95 -5.42
N ASP A 182 9.42 -17.13 -4.58
CA ASP A 182 10.86 -16.97 -4.48
C ASP A 182 11.50 -17.92 -3.46
N LEU A 183 10.68 -18.67 -2.71
CA LEU A 183 11.12 -19.58 -1.64
C LEU A 183 11.51 -20.93 -2.22
N GLU A 184 12.65 -21.00 -2.90
CA GLU A 184 13.12 -22.19 -3.63
C GLU A 184 13.25 -23.45 -2.74
N ALA A 185 13.62 -23.27 -1.47
CA ALA A 185 13.80 -24.38 -0.52
C ALA A 185 12.51 -24.80 0.20
N ALA A 186 11.43 -24.00 0.11
CA ALA A 186 10.17 -24.31 0.76
C ALA A 186 9.39 -25.38 -0.01
N PRO A 187 8.77 -26.37 0.66
CA PRO A 187 7.93 -27.33 -0.02
C PRO A 187 6.72 -26.63 -0.66
N VAL A 188 6.44 -26.95 -1.91
CA VAL A 188 5.28 -26.41 -2.62
C VAL A 188 4.02 -27.12 -2.13
N PRO A 189 3.03 -26.41 -1.57
CA PRO A 189 1.76 -26.99 -1.16
C PRO A 189 1.03 -27.63 -2.33
N GLN A 190 0.36 -28.74 -2.11
CA GLN A 190 -0.33 -29.51 -3.16
C GLN A 190 -1.50 -28.76 -3.79
N ILE A 191 -2.08 -27.80 -3.07
CA ILE A 191 -3.12 -26.93 -3.61
C ILE A 191 -2.60 -26.07 -4.76
N VAL A 192 -1.33 -25.68 -4.76
CA VAL A 192 -0.77 -24.76 -5.76
C VAL A 192 -0.81 -25.34 -7.20
N PRO A 193 -0.31 -26.55 -7.48
CA PRO A 193 -0.44 -27.09 -8.83
C PRO A 193 -1.90 -27.31 -9.26
N LYS A 194 -2.79 -27.67 -8.33
CA LYS A 194 -4.24 -27.79 -8.61
C LYS A 194 -4.86 -26.44 -8.96
N PHE A 195 -4.55 -25.41 -8.16
CA PHE A 195 -4.98 -24.05 -8.41
C PHE A 195 -4.47 -23.54 -9.77
N ARG A 196 -3.18 -23.71 -10.08
CA ARG A 196 -2.61 -23.29 -11.37
C ARG A 196 -3.29 -23.97 -12.57
N ALA A 197 -3.64 -25.25 -12.45
CA ALA A 197 -4.37 -25.96 -13.50
C ALA A 197 -5.80 -25.39 -13.67
N ALA A 198 -6.51 -25.11 -12.57
CA ALA A 198 -7.83 -24.49 -12.60
C ALA A 198 -7.80 -23.08 -13.18
N LEU A 199 -6.84 -22.27 -12.76
CA LEU A 199 -6.60 -20.92 -13.28
C LEU A 199 -6.32 -20.94 -14.79
N ALA A 200 -5.43 -21.82 -15.26
CA ALA A 200 -5.12 -21.95 -16.68
C ALA A 200 -6.37 -22.35 -17.50
N ALA A 201 -7.20 -23.25 -16.99
CA ALA A 201 -8.46 -23.63 -17.62
C ALA A 201 -9.47 -22.48 -17.67
N ALA A 202 -9.59 -21.69 -16.60
CA ALA A 202 -10.45 -20.51 -16.54
C ALA A 202 -9.97 -19.42 -17.53
N LEU A 203 -8.67 -19.15 -17.57
CA LEU A 203 -8.08 -18.16 -18.47
C LEU A 203 -8.20 -18.54 -19.95
N ALA A 204 -8.27 -19.82 -20.27
CA ALA A 204 -8.53 -20.32 -21.64
C ALA A 204 -9.96 -20.03 -22.13
N GLN A 205 -10.88 -19.62 -21.26
CA GLN A 205 -12.23 -19.22 -21.61
C GLN A 205 -12.35 -17.69 -21.64
N PRO A 206 -13.17 -17.12 -22.54
CA PRO A 206 -13.47 -15.69 -22.49
C PRO A 206 -14.34 -15.38 -21.25
N ARG A 207 -14.21 -14.17 -20.73
CA ARG A 207 -15.14 -13.63 -19.73
C ARG A 207 -16.00 -12.55 -20.36
N PRO A 208 -17.34 -12.66 -20.28
CA PRO A 208 -18.21 -11.62 -20.80
C PRO A 208 -18.04 -10.33 -19.99
N PRO A 209 -18.38 -9.17 -20.58
CA PRO A 209 -18.46 -7.93 -19.84
C PRO A 209 -19.33 -8.06 -18.59
N LEU A 210 -18.91 -7.41 -17.51
CA LEU A 210 -19.68 -7.40 -16.26
C LEU A 210 -20.98 -6.59 -16.45
N GLU A 211 -22.06 -7.07 -15.85
CA GLU A 211 -23.29 -6.28 -15.75
C GLU A 211 -23.02 -5.02 -14.93
N SER A 212 -23.49 -3.88 -15.45
CA SER A 212 -23.29 -2.59 -14.78
C SER A 212 -24.55 -2.21 -14.01
N PRO A 213 -24.53 -2.19 -12.66
CA PRO A 213 -25.61 -1.66 -11.85
C PRO A 213 -25.89 -0.18 -12.15
N ALA A 214 -27.09 0.29 -11.87
CA ALA A 214 -27.50 1.67 -12.16
C ALA A 214 -26.54 2.73 -11.60
N PHE A 215 -26.01 2.48 -10.40
CA PHE A 215 -24.99 3.35 -9.80
C PHE A 215 -23.71 3.44 -10.66
N CYS A 216 -23.19 2.32 -11.13
CA CYS A 216 -22.01 2.29 -12.00
C CYS A 216 -22.30 2.87 -13.41
N GLN A 217 -23.51 2.63 -13.96
CA GLN A 217 -23.95 3.25 -15.22
C GLN A 217 -23.93 4.77 -15.14
N GLY A 218 -24.27 5.35 -13.98
CA GLY A 218 -24.17 6.79 -13.74
C GLY A 218 -22.75 7.36 -13.87
N LYS A 219 -21.73 6.51 -13.76
CA LYS A 219 -20.30 6.86 -13.96
C LYS A 219 -19.80 6.58 -15.37
N ALA A 220 -20.61 5.96 -16.22
CA ALA A 220 -20.24 5.59 -17.59
C ALA A 220 -20.17 6.85 -18.48
N ARG A 221 -19.00 7.47 -18.52
CA ARG A 221 -18.71 8.64 -19.35
C ARG A 221 -17.44 8.41 -20.14
N PRO A 222 -17.53 8.21 -21.47
CA PRO A 222 -16.34 8.09 -22.32
C PRO A 222 -15.52 9.37 -22.28
N ILE A 223 -14.23 9.25 -21.93
CA ILE A 223 -13.28 10.36 -21.86
C ILE A 223 -12.12 10.05 -22.78
N GLN A 224 -11.86 10.97 -23.72
CA GLN A 224 -10.66 10.93 -24.55
C GLN A 224 -9.46 11.39 -23.72
N VAL A 225 -8.47 10.53 -23.57
CA VAL A 225 -7.25 10.82 -22.79
C VAL A 225 -6.23 11.54 -23.68
N GLU A 226 -5.66 12.61 -23.15
CA GLU A 226 -4.57 13.36 -23.81
C GLU A 226 -3.28 12.51 -23.87
N GLY A 227 -2.48 12.68 -24.91
CA GLY A 227 -1.14 12.06 -25.02
C GLY A 227 -1.10 10.61 -25.53
N GLY A 228 -2.23 9.93 -25.75
CA GLY A 228 -2.21 8.52 -26.18
C GLY A 228 -3.41 8.04 -26.97
N GLY A 229 -4.42 8.87 -27.18
CA GLY A 229 -5.60 8.53 -27.99
C GLY A 229 -6.53 7.47 -27.40
N LYS A 230 -6.34 7.05 -26.13
CA LYS A 230 -7.22 6.10 -25.45
C LYS A 230 -8.52 6.77 -25.03
N THR A 231 -9.63 6.01 -25.06
CA THR A 231 -10.90 6.39 -24.45
C THR A 231 -11.15 5.48 -23.24
N VAL A 232 -11.48 6.08 -22.10
CA VAL A 232 -11.72 5.39 -20.83
C VAL A 232 -13.01 5.88 -20.17
N GLY A 233 -13.50 5.18 -19.15
CA GLY A 233 -14.61 5.61 -18.30
C GLY A 233 -15.95 4.95 -18.60
N SER A 234 -16.04 4.03 -19.57
CA SER A 234 -17.26 3.30 -19.92
C SER A 234 -17.05 1.81 -20.19
N GLY A 235 -15.90 1.26 -19.79
CA GLY A 235 -15.58 -0.16 -19.96
C GLY A 235 -16.29 -1.05 -18.95
N GLN A 236 -16.52 -2.31 -19.32
CA GLN A 236 -17.23 -3.32 -18.51
C GLN A 236 -16.35 -4.50 -18.09
N LEU A 237 -15.04 -4.37 -18.19
CA LEU A 237 -14.03 -5.32 -17.68
C LEU A 237 -14.20 -6.79 -18.19
N GLY A 238 -14.72 -6.99 -19.41
CA GLY A 238 -14.71 -8.29 -20.07
C GLY A 238 -13.32 -8.62 -20.64
N ARG A 239 -13.03 -9.90 -20.90
CA ARG A 239 -11.78 -10.30 -21.54
C ARG A 239 -11.98 -11.41 -22.59
N ALA A 240 -11.11 -11.44 -23.60
CA ALA A 240 -10.99 -12.54 -24.52
C ALA A 240 -10.31 -13.75 -23.85
N ALA A 241 -10.47 -14.94 -24.45
CA ALA A 241 -9.74 -16.13 -24.02
C ALA A 241 -8.22 -15.89 -24.10
N GLY A 242 -7.48 -16.20 -23.03
CA GLY A 242 -6.03 -16.08 -22.97
C GLY A 242 -5.50 -14.65 -22.78
N ASP A 243 -6.35 -13.64 -22.66
CA ASP A 243 -5.91 -12.25 -22.43
C ASP A 243 -5.50 -12.01 -20.98
N LEU A 244 -4.22 -12.26 -20.70
CA LEU A 244 -3.63 -12.06 -19.36
C LEU A 244 -3.53 -10.59 -18.96
N ALA A 245 -3.49 -9.68 -19.92
CA ALA A 245 -3.44 -8.25 -19.61
C ALA A 245 -4.80 -7.78 -19.11
N ALA A 246 -5.90 -8.11 -19.80
CA ALA A 246 -7.24 -7.81 -19.35
C ALA A 246 -7.60 -8.56 -18.05
N PHE A 247 -7.15 -9.81 -17.86
CA PHE A 247 -7.31 -10.55 -16.60
C PHE A 247 -6.75 -9.75 -15.41
N ARG A 248 -5.52 -9.27 -15.52
CA ARG A 248 -4.87 -8.50 -14.45
C ARG A 248 -5.57 -7.18 -14.11
N ILE A 249 -6.29 -6.61 -15.09
CA ILE A 249 -7.01 -5.33 -14.97
C ILE A 249 -8.51 -5.60 -14.73
N SER A 250 -8.81 -6.61 -13.93
CA SER A 250 -10.21 -7.00 -13.65
C SER A 250 -10.34 -7.59 -12.25
N PRO A 251 -11.55 -7.61 -11.66
CA PRO A 251 -11.77 -8.21 -10.34
C PRO A 251 -11.50 -9.70 -10.28
N GLU A 252 -11.53 -10.40 -11.43
CA GLU A 252 -11.17 -11.82 -11.53
C GLU A 252 -9.78 -12.09 -10.94
N PHE A 253 -8.83 -11.15 -11.11
CA PHE A 253 -7.47 -11.27 -10.58
C PHE A 253 -7.42 -11.26 -9.04
N ASP A 254 -8.20 -10.42 -8.41
CA ASP A 254 -8.31 -10.38 -6.94
C ASP A 254 -9.05 -11.61 -6.41
N GLY A 255 -10.10 -12.08 -7.12
CA GLY A 255 -10.82 -13.32 -6.80
C GLY A 255 -9.89 -14.53 -6.81
N ASP A 256 -9.03 -14.67 -7.81
CA ASP A 256 -8.05 -15.76 -7.89
C ASP A 256 -6.94 -15.63 -6.83
N THR A 257 -6.55 -14.40 -6.47
CA THR A 257 -5.63 -14.16 -5.34
C THR A 257 -6.24 -14.64 -4.02
N LEU A 258 -7.52 -14.34 -3.76
CA LEU A 258 -8.27 -14.82 -2.61
C LEU A 258 -8.48 -16.34 -2.63
N ALA A 259 -8.73 -16.93 -3.81
CA ALA A 259 -8.90 -18.38 -3.96
C ALA A 259 -7.61 -19.14 -3.62
N LEU A 260 -6.44 -18.66 -4.07
CA LEU A 260 -5.16 -19.24 -3.69
C LEU A 260 -4.90 -19.09 -2.18
N ALA A 261 -5.20 -17.92 -1.60
CA ALA A 261 -5.08 -17.68 -0.16
C ALA A 261 -5.97 -18.65 0.65
N ALA A 262 -7.20 -18.88 0.21
CA ALA A 262 -8.14 -19.83 0.82
C ALA A 262 -7.62 -21.28 0.72
N GLY A 263 -7.05 -21.66 -0.41
CA GLY A 263 -6.47 -22.99 -0.59
C GLY A 263 -5.26 -23.24 0.32
N LEU A 264 -4.35 -22.26 0.45
CA LEU A 264 -3.22 -22.32 1.36
C LEU A 264 -3.66 -22.33 2.84
N LEU A 265 -4.67 -21.54 3.19
CA LEU A 265 -5.26 -21.53 4.52
C LEU A 265 -5.76 -22.92 4.93
N ASP A 266 -6.49 -23.60 4.05
CA ASP A 266 -7.03 -24.94 4.33
C ASP A 266 -5.90 -25.99 4.41
N GLU A 267 -4.99 -26.05 3.44
CA GLU A 267 -3.91 -27.05 3.41
C GLU A 267 -2.92 -26.89 4.56
N MET A 268 -2.58 -25.64 4.87
CA MET A 268 -1.66 -25.33 5.97
C MET A 268 -2.35 -25.24 7.32
N GLN A 269 -3.68 -25.44 7.40
CA GLN A 269 -4.48 -25.38 8.63
C GLN A 269 -4.27 -24.09 9.43
N LEU A 270 -4.24 -22.95 8.74
CA LEU A 270 -4.02 -21.67 9.40
C LEU A 270 -5.16 -21.37 10.39
N GLY A 271 -4.79 -20.90 11.58
CA GLY A 271 -5.71 -20.60 12.66
C GLY A 271 -6.26 -21.83 13.40
N ARG A 272 -5.77 -23.07 13.13
CA ARG A 272 -6.30 -24.31 13.70
C ARG A 272 -5.30 -25.10 14.55
N ARG A 273 -4.04 -24.63 14.67
CA ARG A 273 -2.95 -25.40 15.25
C ARG A 273 -2.54 -24.99 16.68
N GLY A 274 -3.17 -24.03 17.28
CA GLY A 274 -2.88 -23.61 18.66
C GLY A 274 -2.24 -22.25 18.76
N ASP A 275 -1.18 -21.96 17.99
CA ASP A 275 -0.54 -20.64 17.90
C ASP A 275 -1.34 -19.71 17.00
N THR A 276 -1.07 -18.40 17.09
CA THR A 276 -1.63 -17.42 16.15
C THR A 276 -0.84 -17.43 14.86
N ASP A 277 -1.50 -17.68 13.75
CA ASP A 277 -0.94 -17.59 12.39
C ASP A 277 -1.21 -16.22 11.76
N LEU A 278 -0.43 -15.86 10.73
CA LEU A 278 -0.60 -14.65 9.91
C LEU A 278 -0.87 -15.04 8.45
N LEU A 279 -1.94 -14.49 7.89
CA LEU A 279 -2.23 -14.52 6.45
C LEU A 279 -2.28 -13.09 5.92
N ALA A 280 -1.28 -12.71 5.13
CA ALA A 280 -1.18 -11.42 4.46
C ALA A 280 -1.67 -11.55 3.01
N ILE A 281 -2.61 -10.70 2.61
CA ILE A 281 -3.18 -10.70 1.26
C ILE A 281 -3.07 -9.31 0.68
N SER A 282 -2.50 -9.17 -0.51
CA SER A 282 -2.51 -7.91 -1.26
C SER A 282 -3.26 -8.09 -2.56
N LEU A 283 -4.38 -7.36 -2.70
CA LEU A 283 -5.31 -7.38 -3.83
C LEU A 283 -4.92 -6.25 -4.78
N SER A 284 -4.49 -6.59 -5.98
CA SER A 284 -3.76 -5.67 -6.84
C SER A 284 -4.57 -5.14 -8.03
N ALA A 285 -5.77 -5.67 -8.30
CA ALA A 285 -6.55 -5.30 -9.48
C ALA A 285 -7.03 -3.85 -9.42
N THR A 286 -7.37 -3.33 -8.24
CA THR A 286 -7.85 -1.94 -8.08
C THR A 286 -6.80 -0.94 -8.58
N ASP A 287 -5.51 -1.15 -8.29
CA ASP A 287 -4.41 -0.34 -8.82
C ASP A 287 -4.27 -0.45 -10.34
N TYR A 288 -4.32 -1.66 -10.88
CA TYR A 288 -4.24 -1.85 -12.33
C TYR A 288 -5.41 -1.21 -13.07
N VAL A 289 -6.63 -1.27 -12.52
CA VAL A 289 -7.81 -0.58 -13.06
C VAL A 289 -7.63 0.93 -12.96
N GLY A 290 -7.15 1.44 -11.81
CA GLY A 290 -6.84 2.85 -11.60
C GLY A 290 -5.84 3.39 -12.61
N HIS A 291 -4.71 2.70 -12.80
CA HIS A 291 -3.71 3.07 -13.80
C HIS A 291 -4.23 3.05 -15.24
N THR A 292 -5.09 2.08 -15.56
CA THR A 292 -5.55 1.85 -16.94
C THR A 292 -6.69 2.76 -17.34
N TYR A 293 -7.61 3.11 -16.42
CA TYR A 293 -8.87 3.79 -16.71
C TYR A 293 -9.10 5.06 -15.87
N GLY A 294 -8.29 5.27 -14.84
CA GLY A 294 -8.53 6.27 -13.79
C GLY A 294 -9.58 5.79 -12.78
N PRO A 295 -9.44 6.20 -11.48
CA PRO A 295 -10.33 5.72 -10.42
C PRO A 295 -11.77 6.25 -10.46
N GLY A 296 -12.09 7.27 -11.29
CA GLY A 296 -13.42 7.91 -11.32
C GLY A 296 -14.42 7.31 -12.32
N GLY A 297 -14.05 6.29 -13.12
CA GLY A 297 -14.88 5.72 -14.19
C GLY A 297 -15.74 4.53 -13.77
N GLN A 298 -16.56 4.04 -14.71
CA GLN A 298 -17.38 2.84 -14.54
C GLN A 298 -16.53 1.61 -14.22
N GLU A 299 -15.35 1.51 -14.79
CA GLU A 299 -14.43 0.37 -14.61
C GLU A 299 -14.05 0.19 -13.13
N MET A 300 -13.71 1.28 -12.43
CA MET A 300 -13.42 1.25 -11.01
C MET A 300 -14.66 0.89 -10.17
N CYS A 301 -15.82 1.38 -10.58
CA CYS A 301 -17.08 1.02 -9.92
C CYS A 301 -17.33 -0.48 -9.96
N LEU A 302 -17.19 -1.09 -11.12
CA LEU A 302 -17.36 -2.54 -11.31
C LEU A 302 -16.30 -3.34 -10.54
N GLN A 303 -15.04 -2.87 -10.56
CA GLN A 303 -13.95 -3.47 -9.80
C GLN A 303 -14.28 -3.53 -8.30
N LEU A 304 -14.71 -2.43 -7.71
CA LEU A 304 -14.93 -2.36 -6.26
C LEU A 304 -16.17 -3.12 -5.79
N LEU A 305 -17.26 -3.12 -6.58
CA LEU A 305 -18.45 -3.88 -6.21
C LEU A 305 -18.23 -5.40 -6.32
N GLU A 306 -17.47 -5.84 -7.34
CA GLU A 306 -17.13 -7.25 -7.48
C GLU A 306 -16.11 -7.68 -6.41
N LEU A 307 -15.12 -6.83 -6.09
CA LEU A 307 -14.18 -7.07 -4.98
C LEU A 307 -14.91 -7.21 -3.64
N ASP A 308 -15.94 -6.38 -3.37
CA ASP A 308 -16.77 -6.49 -2.18
C ASP A 308 -17.44 -7.88 -2.08
N ARG A 309 -17.96 -8.39 -3.19
CA ARG A 309 -18.53 -9.73 -3.28
C ARG A 309 -17.48 -10.83 -3.01
N GLU A 310 -16.34 -10.76 -3.67
CA GLU A 310 -15.24 -11.75 -3.53
C GLU A 310 -14.71 -11.81 -2.08
N LEU A 311 -14.55 -10.66 -1.44
CA LEU A 311 -14.19 -10.57 -0.03
C LEU A 311 -15.28 -11.16 0.88
N GLY A 312 -16.56 -10.99 0.52
CA GLY A 312 -17.69 -11.60 1.22
C GLY A 312 -17.61 -13.12 1.21
N ASP A 313 -17.35 -13.70 0.05
CA ASP A 313 -17.20 -15.15 -0.14
C ASP A 313 -16.00 -15.69 0.66
N PHE A 314 -14.87 -14.97 0.65
CA PHE A 314 -13.67 -15.33 1.41
C PHE A 314 -13.92 -15.31 2.93
N LEU A 315 -14.52 -14.25 3.47
CA LEU A 315 -14.85 -14.15 4.89
C LEU A 315 -15.88 -15.22 5.32
N GLN A 316 -16.85 -15.49 4.47
CA GLN A 316 -17.82 -16.56 4.72
C GLN A 316 -17.16 -17.96 4.73
N LEU A 317 -16.11 -18.16 3.95
CA LEU A 317 -15.32 -19.40 4.01
C LEU A 317 -14.65 -19.54 5.39
N LEU A 318 -14.02 -18.48 5.93
CA LEU A 318 -13.41 -18.49 7.26
C LEU A 318 -14.45 -18.86 8.34
N ASP A 319 -15.66 -18.28 8.25
CA ASP A 319 -16.76 -18.59 9.18
C ASP A 319 -17.18 -20.07 9.10
N ARG A 320 -17.41 -20.59 7.89
CA ARG A 320 -17.77 -22.00 7.69
C ARG A 320 -16.72 -22.96 8.21
N ARG A 321 -15.46 -22.54 8.25
CA ARG A 321 -14.32 -23.30 8.80
C ARG A 321 -14.23 -23.21 10.33
N GLY A 322 -15.03 -22.36 10.96
CA GLY A 322 -15.01 -22.14 12.42
C GLY A 322 -13.70 -21.56 12.93
N ILE A 323 -13.00 -20.77 12.13
CA ILE A 323 -11.72 -20.17 12.50
C ILE A 323 -11.98 -18.95 13.40
N ASP A 324 -11.26 -18.84 14.52
CA ASP A 324 -11.22 -17.61 15.33
C ASP A 324 -10.20 -16.66 14.70
N TYR A 325 -10.67 -15.64 14.02
CA TYR A 325 -9.82 -14.72 13.26
C TYR A 325 -10.13 -13.25 13.53
N ALA A 326 -9.16 -12.40 13.27
CA ALA A 326 -9.32 -10.94 13.19
C ALA A 326 -8.78 -10.45 11.85
N VAL A 327 -9.39 -9.39 11.34
CA VAL A 327 -9.00 -8.76 10.06
C VAL A 327 -8.51 -7.35 10.32
N ALA A 328 -7.37 -6.99 9.74
CA ALA A 328 -6.97 -5.61 9.50
C ALA A 328 -7.02 -5.36 7.98
N LEU A 329 -7.73 -4.32 7.54
CA LEU A 329 -7.79 -3.92 6.14
C LEU A 329 -7.30 -2.49 5.99
N THR A 330 -6.46 -2.25 4.98
CA THR A 330 -5.97 -0.93 4.58
C THR A 330 -5.61 -0.92 3.09
N ALA A 331 -4.92 0.13 2.66
CA ALA A 331 -4.28 0.24 1.35
C ALA A 331 -2.83 0.72 1.50
N ASP A 332 -2.02 0.41 0.53
CA ASP A 332 -0.63 0.85 0.42
C ASP A 332 -0.51 2.32 -0.04
N HIS A 333 -1.49 2.84 -0.74
CA HIS A 333 -1.68 4.24 -1.14
C HIS A 333 -3.09 4.46 -1.69
N GLY A 334 -3.40 5.73 -1.95
CA GLY A 334 -4.57 6.12 -2.73
C GLY A 334 -4.24 6.31 -4.21
N GLY A 335 -4.99 7.18 -4.86
CA GLY A 335 -4.79 7.51 -6.27
C GLY A 335 -5.64 8.67 -6.71
N LYS A 336 -5.16 9.38 -7.72
CA LYS A 336 -5.83 10.53 -8.33
C LYS A 336 -6.41 10.16 -9.70
N ASP A 337 -7.57 10.72 -10.01
CA ASP A 337 -8.21 10.50 -11.30
C ASP A 337 -7.47 11.21 -12.46
N ILE A 338 -7.83 10.83 -13.68
CA ILE A 338 -7.27 11.45 -14.89
C ILE A 338 -7.61 12.95 -14.93
N PRO A 339 -6.66 13.80 -15.29
CA PRO A 339 -6.90 15.25 -15.29
C PRO A 339 -8.01 15.68 -16.22
N GLU A 340 -8.26 14.93 -17.29
CA GLU A 340 -9.36 15.19 -18.24
C GLU A 340 -10.73 15.06 -17.55
N ARG A 341 -10.93 14.04 -16.71
CA ARG A 341 -12.18 13.87 -15.94
C ARG A 341 -12.28 14.87 -14.82
N GLU A 342 -11.18 15.13 -14.13
CA GLU A 342 -11.09 16.12 -13.05
C GLU A 342 -11.52 17.53 -13.54
N ARG A 343 -11.03 17.96 -14.73
CA ARG A 343 -11.46 19.24 -15.32
C ARG A 343 -12.95 19.28 -15.59
N LEU A 344 -13.53 18.18 -16.08
CA LEU A 344 -14.97 18.08 -16.30
C LEU A 344 -15.78 18.10 -14.99
N ASN A 345 -15.14 17.71 -13.88
CA ASN A 345 -15.73 17.72 -12.55
C ASN A 345 -15.42 19.01 -11.75
N GLY A 346 -14.94 20.07 -12.42
CA GLY A 346 -14.75 21.38 -11.80
C GLY A 346 -13.39 21.61 -11.14
N VAL A 347 -12.36 20.84 -11.50
CA VAL A 347 -10.97 21.04 -11.08
C VAL A 347 -10.14 21.62 -12.22
N PRO A 348 -10.23 22.93 -12.50
CA PRO A 348 -9.66 23.53 -13.73
C PRO A 348 -8.12 23.49 -13.78
N GLY A 349 -7.45 23.36 -12.63
CA GLY A 349 -5.99 23.23 -12.53
C GLY A 349 -5.45 21.81 -12.76
N ALA A 350 -6.33 20.83 -12.97
CA ALA A 350 -5.90 19.47 -13.24
C ALA A 350 -5.24 19.37 -14.62
N ALA A 351 -4.00 18.87 -14.63
CA ALA A 351 -3.19 18.81 -15.87
C ALA A 351 -2.21 17.63 -15.82
N ARG A 352 -1.71 17.26 -16.98
CA ARG A 352 -0.55 16.38 -17.09
C ARG A 352 0.72 17.17 -16.90
N VAL A 353 1.74 16.51 -16.40
CA VAL A 353 3.06 17.10 -16.16
C VAL A 353 3.72 17.51 -17.49
N ASP A 354 4.39 18.64 -17.47
CA ASP A 354 5.23 19.07 -18.59
C ASP A 354 6.44 18.12 -18.72
N ARG A 355 6.66 17.62 -19.92
CA ARG A 355 7.77 16.69 -20.23
C ARG A 355 9.14 17.29 -19.94
N SER A 356 9.29 18.61 -19.97
CA SER A 356 10.55 19.30 -19.63
C SER A 356 11.00 19.02 -18.19
N LEU A 357 10.08 18.68 -17.29
CA LEU A 357 10.37 18.28 -15.90
C LEU A 357 10.93 16.86 -15.77
N SER A 358 10.98 16.06 -16.84
CA SER A 358 11.64 14.75 -16.76
C SER A 358 13.14 14.92 -16.46
N PRO A 359 13.76 14.05 -15.62
CA PRO A 359 15.19 14.12 -15.30
C PRO A 359 16.06 14.14 -16.56
N ALA A 360 15.70 13.36 -17.57
CA ALA A 360 16.43 13.30 -18.83
C ALA A 360 16.37 14.61 -19.63
N ALA A 361 15.20 15.27 -19.70
CA ALA A 361 15.05 16.53 -20.42
C ALA A 361 15.75 17.68 -19.67
N MET A 362 15.46 17.82 -18.38
CA MET A 362 16.07 18.83 -17.51
C MET A 362 17.59 18.64 -17.40
N GLY A 363 18.06 17.42 -17.23
CA GLY A 363 19.49 17.08 -17.18
C GLY A 363 20.20 17.48 -18.46
N LYS A 364 19.65 17.16 -19.64
CA LYS A 364 20.19 17.55 -20.95
C LYS A 364 20.27 19.07 -21.11
N GLU A 365 19.23 19.79 -20.74
CA GLU A 365 19.21 21.26 -20.81
C GLU A 365 20.30 21.87 -19.92
N LEU A 366 20.34 21.44 -18.66
CA LEU A 366 21.26 22.01 -17.67
C LEU A 366 22.73 21.67 -17.97
N THR A 367 23.03 20.44 -18.41
CA THR A 367 24.39 20.06 -18.80
C THR A 367 24.89 20.88 -20.00
N ALA A 368 24.03 21.09 -21.01
CA ALA A 368 24.35 21.95 -22.14
C ALA A 368 24.62 23.40 -21.69
N LYS A 369 23.78 23.96 -20.85
CA LYS A 369 23.88 25.33 -20.32
C LYS A 369 25.17 25.55 -19.47
N LEU A 370 25.57 24.53 -18.72
CA LEU A 370 26.74 24.57 -17.82
C LEU A 370 28.04 24.09 -18.48
N GLY A 371 27.98 23.62 -19.75
CA GLY A 371 29.13 23.05 -20.44
C GLY A 371 29.61 21.72 -19.86
N LEU A 372 28.69 20.93 -19.27
CA LEU A 372 28.97 19.64 -18.67
C LEU A 372 28.72 18.49 -19.66
N LYS A 373 29.25 17.30 -19.35
CA LYS A 373 29.04 16.07 -20.11
C LYS A 373 28.16 15.11 -19.31
N GLY A 374 27.59 14.12 -19.98
CA GLY A 374 26.75 13.07 -19.35
C GLY A 374 25.28 13.45 -19.21
N PRO A 375 24.48 12.59 -18.59
CA PRO A 375 23.03 12.79 -18.43
C PRO A 375 22.69 13.92 -17.45
N GLY A 376 23.60 14.23 -16.52
CA GLY A 376 23.43 15.25 -15.49
C GLY A 376 22.47 14.84 -14.37
N LEU A 377 21.21 14.53 -14.69
CA LEU A 377 20.19 14.11 -13.74
C LEU A 377 19.70 12.69 -14.04
N LEU A 378 19.40 11.96 -12.98
CA LEU A 378 18.83 10.62 -12.99
C LEU A 378 17.55 10.60 -12.10
N GLY A 379 16.59 9.74 -12.44
CA GLY A 379 15.33 9.58 -11.71
C GLY A 379 14.29 8.90 -12.59
N ASP A 380 13.24 8.35 -11.99
CA ASP A 380 12.23 7.57 -12.70
C ASP A 380 11.09 8.43 -13.27
N GLY A 381 10.83 9.59 -12.70
CA GLY A 381 9.70 10.45 -13.08
C GLY A 381 9.99 11.94 -12.94
N ALA A 382 8.98 12.76 -13.19
CA ALA A 382 9.07 14.23 -13.09
C ALA A 382 8.93 14.75 -11.65
N SER A 383 8.74 13.86 -10.67
CA SER A 383 8.60 14.17 -9.23
C SER A 383 9.28 13.08 -8.41
N GLY A 384 9.41 13.32 -7.11
CA GLY A 384 10.09 12.40 -6.21
C GLY A 384 11.59 12.64 -6.15
N ASP A 385 12.34 11.59 -5.84
CA ASP A 385 13.79 11.63 -5.71
C ASP A 385 14.49 11.85 -7.05
N MET A 386 15.50 12.74 -7.03
CA MET A 386 16.36 13.08 -8.15
C MET A 386 17.81 12.93 -7.76
N TRP A 387 18.61 12.30 -8.60
CA TRP A 387 20.03 12.06 -8.37
C TRP A 387 20.88 12.85 -9.35
N ILE A 388 21.99 13.38 -8.87
CA ILE A 388 23.03 14.01 -9.69
C ILE A 388 23.98 12.93 -10.21
N ASP A 389 24.37 13.03 -11.48
CA ASP A 389 25.34 12.14 -12.08
C ASP A 389 26.68 12.19 -11.33
N GLN A 390 27.04 11.08 -10.67
CA GLN A 390 28.26 10.96 -9.85
C GLN A 390 29.56 10.87 -10.68
N SER A 391 29.48 10.68 -11.99
CA SER A 391 30.63 10.73 -12.87
C SER A 391 31.25 12.15 -13.02
N LEU A 392 30.46 13.18 -12.65
CA LEU A 392 30.89 14.57 -12.65
C LEU A 392 31.83 14.87 -11.47
N SER A 393 32.71 15.86 -11.64
CA SER A 393 33.55 16.38 -10.55
C SER A 393 32.67 16.89 -9.38
N ARG A 394 33.22 16.91 -8.17
CA ARG A 394 32.49 17.44 -6.99
C ARG A 394 32.01 18.88 -7.22
N ALA A 395 32.83 19.73 -7.85
CA ALA A 395 32.48 21.11 -8.15
C ALA A 395 31.32 21.19 -9.15
N ASP A 396 31.37 20.37 -10.21
CA ASP A 396 30.34 20.34 -11.24
C ASP A 396 29.03 19.76 -10.71
N ARG A 397 29.07 18.74 -9.85
CA ARG A 397 27.89 18.23 -9.15
C ARG A 397 27.20 19.33 -8.33
N GLN A 398 27.95 20.13 -7.59
CA GLN A 398 27.39 21.23 -6.81
C GLN A 398 26.79 22.33 -7.69
N ARG A 399 27.44 22.67 -8.82
CA ARG A 399 26.94 23.63 -9.81
C ARG A 399 25.61 23.12 -10.41
N LEU A 400 25.58 21.85 -10.81
CA LEU A 400 24.41 21.22 -11.41
C LEU A 400 23.26 21.11 -10.41
N LEU A 401 23.52 20.69 -9.16
CA LEU A 401 22.51 20.64 -8.10
C LEU A 401 21.86 22.02 -7.88
N SER A 402 22.69 23.07 -7.78
CA SER A 402 22.18 24.43 -7.59
C SER A 402 21.31 24.89 -8.77
N ALA A 403 21.73 24.59 -10.00
CA ALA A 403 21.01 24.92 -11.20
C ALA A 403 19.69 24.12 -11.33
N ALA A 404 19.73 22.81 -11.02
CA ALA A 404 18.55 21.95 -11.04
C ALA A 404 17.50 22.40 -10.04
N VAL A 405 17.89 22.62 -8.78
CA VAL A 405 16.99 23.11 -7.75
C VAL A 405 16.35 24.46 -8.14
N ALA A 406 17.12 25.37 -8.73
CA ALA A 406 16.60 26.65 -9.22
C ALA A 406 15.62 26.48 -10.40
N ALA A 407 15.95 25.61 -11.37
CA ALA A 407 15.11 25.35 -12.53
C ALA A 407 13.77 24.70 -12.15
N TYR A 408 13.80 23.66 -11.32
CA TYR A 408 12.58 23.03 -10.84
C TYR A 408 11.71 23.99 -10.02
N ARG A 409 12.30 24.76 -9.09
CA ARG A 409 11.56 25.77 -8.29
C ARG A 409 10.91 26.86 -9.15
N GLY A 410 11.51 27.22 -10.27
CA GLY A 410 10.99 28.20 -11.20
C GLY A 410 9.85 27.69 -12.08
N HIS A 411 9.58 26.40 -12.13
CA HIS A 411 8.59 25.83 -13.00
C HIS A 411 7.17 25.96 -12.42
N PRO A 412 6.15 26.39 -13.20
CA PRO A 412 4.80 26.68 -12.71
C PRO A 412 4.06 25.46 -12.15
N GLN A 413 4.43 24.24 -12.53
CA GLN A 413 3.82 23.00 -12.03
C GLN A 413 4.52 22.44 -10.77
N VAL A 414 5.62 23.02 -10.33
CA VAL A 414 6.34 22.58 -9.12
C VAL A 414 5.86 23.36 -7.91
N GLU A 415 5.57 22.65 -6.82
CA GLU A 415 5.18 23.22 -5.53
C GLU A 415 6.39 23.47 -4.64
N ALA A 416 7.27 22.48 -4.53
CA ALA A 416 8.45 22.57 -3.68
C ALA A 416 9.59 21.70 -4.20
N VAL A 417 10.81 22.09 -3.83
CA VAL A 417 12.03 21.29 -4.03
C VAL A 417 12.84 21.35 -2.74
N PHE A 418 13.15 20.19 -2.18
CA PHE A 418 13.97 20.07 -0.99
C PHE A 418 15.27 19.33 -1.33
N THR A 419 16.41 19.90 -0.94
CA THR A 419 17.68 19.20 -1.05
C THR A 419 17.81 18.11 0.00
N GLN A 420 18.64 17.11 -0.26
CA GLN A 420 18.96 16.04 0.68
C GLN A 420 19.35 16.59 2.07
N SER A 421 20.18 17.65 2.11
CA SER A 421 20.60 18.26 3.37
C SER A 421 19.45 18.91 4.16
N GLN A 422 18.48 19.53 3.47
CA GLN A 422 17.29 20.09 4.12
C GLN A 422 16.41 18.97 4.72
N ILE A 423 16.18 17.90 3.95
CA ILE A 423 15.38 16.75 4.42
C ILE A 423 16.09 16.07 5.60
N ALA A 424 17.39 15.80 5.49
CA ALA A 424 18.17 15.14 6.53
C ALA A 424 18.26 15.93 7.84
N SER A 425 18.27 17.28 7.77
CA SER A 425 18.29 18.15 8.94
C SER A 425 16.90 18.37 9.58
N THR A 426 15.81 17.97 8.89
CA THR A 426 14.46 18.04 9.44
C THR A 426 14.29 16.92 10.50
N PRO A 427 13.77 17.23 11.69
CA PRO A 427 13.45 16.22 12.69
C PRO A 427 12.51 15.14 12.13
N ILE A 428 12.62 13.91 12.67
CA ILE A 428 11.64 12.86 12.36
C ILE A 428 10.26 13.38 12.81
N PRO A 429 9.27 13.40 11.89
CA PRO A 429 7.96 13.92 12.23
C PRO A 429 7.28 13.05 13.28
N THR A 430 6.55 13.69 14.16
CA THR A 430 5.75 13.08 15.21
C THR A 430 4.38 13.75 15.30
N GLY A 431 3.42 13.07 15.89
CA GLY A 431 2.07 13.60 16.06
C GLY A 431 1.18 13.41 14.84
N ASP A 432 0.17 14.24 14.69
CA ASP A 432 -0.90 14.08 13.71
C ASP A 432 -0.40 14.21 12.25
N PRO A 433 -0.45 13.15 11.42
CA PRO A 433 0.03 13.17 10.03
C PRO A 433 -0.72 14.14 9.10
N VAL A 434 -1.92 14.58 9.49
CA VAL A 434 -2.68 15.64 8.78
C VAL A 434 -1.89 16.95 8.77
N ARG A 435 -1.17 17.24 9.86
CA ARG A 435 -0.45 18.51 10.07
C ARG A 435 0.98 18.53 9.56
N TRP A 436 1.49 17.39 9.10
CA TRP A 436 2.86 17.33 8.61
C TRP A 436 3.04 18.21 7.38
N SER A 437 4.03 19.06 7.44
CA SER A 437 4.49 19.88 6.31
C SER A 437 5.06 18.98 5.19
N LEU A 438 5.20 19.51 3.99
CA LEU A 438 5.72 18.77 2.83
C LEU A 438 7.13 18.20 3.09
N ILE A 439 7.98 18.95 3.80
CA ILE A 439 9.33 18.49 4.13
C ILE A 439 9.32 17.39 5.20
N GLU A 440 8.38 17.40 6.13
CA GLU A 440 8.20 16.33 7.12
C GLU A 440 7.72 15.04 6.44
N ARG A 441 6.79 15.13 5.48
CA ARG A 441 6.38 14.00 4.64
C ARG A 441 7.59 13.42 3.88
N ALA A 442 8.42 14.27 3.26
CA ALA A 442 9.65 13.85 2.61
C ALA A 442 10.65 13.23 3.60
N ARG A 443 10.74 13.78 4.84
CA ARG A 443 11.60 13.23 5.90
C ARG A 443 11.22 11.80 6.31
N ALA A 444 9.92 11.49 6.36
CA ALA A 444 9.42 10.15 6.65
C ALA A 444 9.74 9.14 5.53
N SER A 445 10.00 9.59 4.30
CA SER A 445 10.46 8.75 3.18
C SER A 445 12.00 8.65 3.07
N TYR A 446 12.75 9.49 3.80
CA TYR A 446 14.17 9.67 3.56
C TYR A 446 15.03 8.61 4.22
N TYR A 447 15.78 7.86 3.42
CA TYR A 447 16.85 6.95 3.86
C TYR A 447 18.17 7.34 3.16
N PRO A 448 19.25 7.72 3.91
CA PRO A 448 20.43 8.37 3.36
C PRO A 448 21.14 7.64 2.21
N ALA A 449 21.12 6.30 2.24
CA ALA A 449 21.82 5.48 1.25
C ALA A 449 21.02 5.25 -0.05
N ARG A 450 19.73 5.64 -0.10
CA ARG A 450 18.84 5.33 -1.22
C ARG A 450 18.12 6.53 -1.77
N SER A 451 17.86 7.56 -0.95
CA SER A 451 17.18 8.78 -1.38
C SER A 451 18.06 9.65 -2.26
N GLY A 452 17.43 10.45 -3.12
CA GLY A 452 18.09 11.33 -4.08
C GLY A 452 18.85 12.52 -3.47
N ASP A 453 19.58 13.24 -4.30
CA ASP A 453 20.27 14.48 -3.91
C ASP A 453 19.29 15.63 -3.63
N PHE A 454 18.09 15.55 -4.24
CA PHE A 454 16.97 16.45 -3.97
C PHE A 454 15.64 15.78 -4.31
N PHE A 455 14.55 16.29 -3.72
CA PHE A 455 13.19 15.77 -3.87
C PHE A 455 12.29 16.85 -4.48
N VAL A 456 11.59 16.52 -5.56
CA VAL A 456 10.69 17.41 -6.31
C VAL A 456 9.24 17.08 -6.00
N ILE A 457 8.46 18.10 -5.64
CA ILE A 457 7.02 17.99 -5.40
C ILE A 457 6.28 18.80 -6.44
N LEU A 458 5.42 18.14 -7.20
CA LEU A 458 4.49 18.81 -8.12
C LEU A 458 3.33 19.44 -7.35
N LYS A 459 2.72 20.48 -7.92
CA LYS A 459 1.47 21.07 -7.39
C LYS A 459 0.36 20.04 -7.32
N PRO A 460 -0.62 20.21 -6.42
CA PRO A 460 -1.79 19.34 -6.38
C PRO A 460 -2.48 19.32 -7.76
N ASN A 461 -3.06 18.17 -8.10
CA ASN A 461 -3.76 17.92 -9.37
C ASN A 461 -2.88 17.90 -10.64
N ILE A 462 -1.56 17.90 -10.52
CA ILE A 462 -0.65 17.61 -11.63
C ILE A 462 -0.38 16.10 -11.64
N THR A 463 -0.85 15.43 -12.69
CA THR A 463 -0.59 13.98 -12.89
C THR A 463 0.80 13.79 -13.49
N PRO A 464 1.73 13.06 -12.86
CA PRO A 464 3.13 12.95 -13.30
C PRO A 464 3.33 12.02 -14.51
N ILE A 465 2.34 11.97 -15.42
CA ILE A 465 2.37 11.20 -16.66
C ILE A 465 2.08 12.14 -17.85
N TRP A 466 3.00 12.20 -18.80
CA TRP A 466 2.80 12.87 -20.09
C TRP A 466 2.51 11.90 -21.25
N ASP A 467 3.03 10.66 -21.17
CA ASP A 467 2.79 9.58 -22.12
C ASP A 467 1.77 8.58 -21.55
N THR A 468 0.59 8.59 -22.14
CA THR A 468 -0.54 7.76 -21.68
C THR A 468 -0.66 6.42 -22.41
N SER A 469 0.37 6.00 -23.13
CA SER A 469 0.39 4.73 -23.88
C SER A 469 0.25 3.50 -22.97
N ARG A 470 0.81 3.55 -21.77
CA ARG A 470 0.74 2.47 -20.77
C ARG A 470 -0.30 2.75 -19.68
N SER A 471 -0.16 3.86 -18.99
CA SER A 471 -1.03 4.25 -17.86
C SER A 471 -1.62 5.63 -18.12
N VAL A 472 -2.89 5.82 -17.77
CA VAL A 472 -3.57 7.10 -17.93
C VAL A 472 -3.63 7.92 -16.64
N ALA A 473 -3.56 7.24 -15.50
CA ALA A 473 -3.51 7.81 -14.14
C ALA A 473 -2.41 7.15 -13.33
N THR A 474 -1.99 7.78 -12.25
CA THR A 474 -0.99 7.26 -11.32
C THR A 474 -1.13 7.91 -9.95
N HIS A 475 -0.28 7.51 -9.03
CA HIS A 475 -0.15 7.89 -7.63
C HIS A 475 1.33 8.23 -7.34
N GLY A 476 1.74 8.28 -6.09
CA GLY A 476 3.13 8.51 -5.68
C GLY A 476 3.40 9.94 -5.22
N SER A 477 2.35 10.75 -5.00
CA SER A 477 2.49 12.13 -4.56
C SER A 477 2.42 12.27 -3.04
N VAL A 478 2.82 13.45 -2.57
CA VAL A 478 2.72 13.82 -1.16
C VAL A 478 1.31 14.26 -0.73
N TRP A 479 0.34 14.29 -1.66
CA TRP A 479 -0.97 14.85 -1.45
C TRP A 479 -1.95 13.85 -0.83
N ASP A 480 -2.95 14.34 -0.12
CA ASP A 480 -3.87 13.49 0.64
C ASP A 480 -4.73 12.56 -0.21
N TYR A 481 -4.92 12.83 -1.51
CA TYR A 481 -5.60 11.89 -2.40
C TYR A 481 -4.80 10.59 -2.65
N ASP A 482 -3.46 10.63 -2.48
CA ASP A 482 -2.59 9.46 -2.52
C ASP A 482 -2.26 8.93 -1.12
N ARG A 483 -2.23 9.81 -0.10
CA ARG A 483 -1.85 9.45 1.27
C ARG A 483 -3.00 8.90 2.12
N ARG A 484 -4.25 9.37 1.90
CA ARG A 484 -5.38 8.94 2.72
C ARG A 484 -5.90 7.58 2.27
N VAL A 485 -5.91 6.65 3.22
CA VAL A 485 -6.36 5.26 3.04
C VAL A 485 -7.30 4.86 4.18
N PRO A 486 -8.26 3.93 3.96
CA PRO A 486 -9.02 3.39 5.07
C PRO A 486 -8.12 2.52 5.96
N ILE A 487 -8.30 2.57 7.28
CA ILE A 487 -7.72 1.60 8.23
C ILE A 487 -8.88 1.01 9.01
N ILE A 488 -9.07 -0.30 8.88
CA ILE A 488 -10.22 -1.00 9.43
C ILE A 488 -9.74 -2.21 10.23
N PHE A 489 -10.26 -2.35 11.45
CA PHE A 489 -10.10 -3.56 12.26
C PHE A 489 -11.45 -4.19 12.50
N TRP A 490 -11.54 -5.49 12.24
CA TRP A 490 -12.78 -6.23 12.40
C TRP A 490 -12.52 -7.63 12.99
N ARG A 491 -13.42 -8.09 13.84
CA ARG A 491 -13.42 -9.45 14.38
C ARG A 491 -14.86 -9.93 14.57
N PRO A 492 -15.19 -11.21 14.33
CA PRO A 492 -16.52 -11.75 14.61
C PRO A 492 -16.96 -11.48 16.06
N GLY A 493 -18.21 -11.03 16.22
CA GLY A 493 -18.80 -10.79 17.54
C GLY A 493 -18.33 -9.51 18.26
N THR A 494 -17.49 -8.68 17.64
CA THR A 494 -17.12 -7.37 18.19
C THR A 494 -17.97 -6.27 17.56
N GLN A 495 -18.35 -5.28 18.36
CA GLN A 495 -18.99 -4.06 17.87
C GLN A 495 -17.91 -3.04 17.57
N GLY A 496 -17.87 -2.57 16.33
CA GLY A 496 -16.96 -1.54 15.89
C GLY A 496 -17.48 -0.13 16.10
N SER A 497 -16.65 0.85 15.74
CA SER A 497 -16.95 2.28 15.80
C SER A 497 -16.25 3.02 14.66
N THR A 498 -16.78 4.18 14.28
CA THR A 498 -16.07 5.10 13.40
C THR A 498 -15.22 6.04 14.26
N VAL A 499 -13.93 6.12 13.95
CA VAL A 499 -12.95 6.94 14.67
C VAL A 499 -12.52 8.09 13.76
N GLU A 500 -12.70 9.34 14.23
CA GLU A 500 -12.43 10.54 13.43
C GLU A 500 -10.99 11.05 13.57
N ARG A 501 -10.27 10.64 14.64
CA ARG A 501 -8.85 10.99 14.74
C ARG A 501 -8.04 10.27 13.66
N SER A 502 -6.94 10.87 13.27
CA SER A 502 -6.00 10.24 12.34
C SER A 502 -5.33 9.01 12.95
N ALA A 503 -5.02 8.06 12.07
CA ALA A 503 -4.19 6.90 12.33
C ALA A 503 -3.25 6.69 11.15
N GLU A 504 -2.13 6.02 11.38
CA GLU A 504 -1.16 5.71 10.34
C GLU A 504 -1.15 4.22 10.03
N THR A 505 -0.79 3.82 8.83
CA THR A 505 -0.62 2.39 8.50
C THR A 505 0.46 1.72 9.35
N THR A 506 1.42 2.50 9.84
CA THR A 506 2.41 2.05 10.83
C THR A 506 1.79 1.64 12.16
N ASP A 507 0.60 2.12 12.52
CA ASP A 507 -0.12 1.76 13.74
C ASP A 507 -0.70 0.33 13.70
N ILE A 508 -0.76 -0.29 12.50
CA ILE A 508 -1.35 -1.62 12.33
C ILE A 508 -0.54 -2.69 13.06
N LEU A 509 0.79 -2.72 12.87
CA LEU A 509 1.65 -3.70 13.55
C LEU A 509 1.50 -3.64 15.08
N PRO A 510 1.72 -2.50 15.77
CA PRO A 510 1.64 -2.46 17.22
C PRO A 510 0.23 -2.76 17.76
N THR A 511 -0.81 -2.45 16.99
CA THR A 511 -2.21 -2.77 17.35
C THR A 511 -2.46 -4.28 17.27
N LEU A 512 -2.04 -4.94 16.19
CA LEU A 512 -2.17 -6.39 16.04
C LEU A 512 -1.30 -7.14 17.02
N ALA A 513 -0.08 -6.66 17.30
CA ALA A 513 0.80 -7.22 18.32
C ALA A 513 0.13 -7.19 19.71
N ALA A 514 -0.46 -6.05 20.08
CA ALA A 514 -1.21 -5.91 21.33
C ALA A 514 -2.44 -6.83 21.38
N MET A 515 -3.16 -7.01 20.26
CA MET A 515 -4.32 -7.90 20.14
C MET A 515 -3.97 -9.36 20.44
N ILE A 516 -2.77 -9.80 20.07
CA ILE A 516 -2.31 -11.19 20.31
C ILE A 516 -1.40 -11.31 21.55
N GLY A 517 -1.22 -10.24 22.31
CA GLY A 517 -0.34 -10.23 23.48
C GLY A 517 1.15 -10.40 23.16
N LEU A 518 1.58 -10.01 21.95
CA LEU A 518 2.98 -10.00 21.55
C LEU A 518 3.66 -8.72 22.06
N PRO A 519 4.62 -8.81 22.98
CA PRO A 519 5.30 -7.63 23.49
C PRO A 519 6.24 -7.05 22.44
N LEU A 520 6.16 -5.74 22.24
CA LEU A 520 7.11 -4.98 21.42
C LEU A 520 8.07 -4.20 22.32
N ALA A 521 9.33 -4.16 21.96
CA ALA A 521 10.29 -3.30 22.66
C ALA A 521 9.94 -1.81 22.41
N ARG A 522 10.16 -0.98 23.44
CA ARG A 522 9.89 0.46 23.30
C ARG A 522 10.73 1.07 22.17
N GLY A 523 10.09 1.79 21.27
CA GLY A 523 10.75 2.41 20.11
C GLY A 523 11.18 1.41 19.03
N SER A 524 10.72 0.15 19.06
CA SER A 524 10.98 -0.82 18.00
C SER A 524 10.16 -0.59 16.74
N SER A 525 9.15 0.27 16.79
CA SER A 525 8.37 0.74 15.64
C SER A 525 8.05 2.23 15.76
N ASP A 526 7.78 2.88 14.63
CA ASP A 526 7.32 4.28 14.58
C ASP A 526 5.84 4.39 14.95
N GLY A 527 5.05 3.37 14.62
CA GLY A 527 3.62 3.32 14.86
C GLY A 527 3.23 3.13 16.33
N HIS A 528 1.98 3.41 16.62
CA HIS A 528 1.37 3.38 17.94
C HIS A 528 0.20 2.42 18.00
N CYS A 529 0.04 1.73 19.11
CA CYS A 529 -1.14 0.90 19.34
C CYS A 529 -2.41 1.76 19.42
N LEU A 530 -3.48 1.30 18.78
CA LEU A 530 -4.78 1.98 18.68
C LEU A 530 -5.76 1.42 19.72
N PRO A 531 -6.00 2.12 20.84
CA PRO A 531 -6.81 1.61 21.94
C PRO A 531 -8.31 1.52 21.62
N GLU A 532 -8.75 2.15 20.54
CA GLU A 532 -10.16 2.09 20.09
C GLU A 532 -10.54 0.76 19.46
N VAL A 533 -9.55 -0.08 19.12
CA VAL A 533 -9.81 -1.40 18.54
C VAL A 533 -10.26 -2.36 19.63
N PRO A 534 -11.45 -2.97 19.53
CA PRO A 534 -11.98 -3.87 20.56
C PRO A 534 -11.06 -5.06 20.82
N GLY A 535 -10.87 -5.37 22.10
CA GLY A 535 -10.02 -6.50 22.54
C GLY A 535 -8.52 -6.21 22.51
N VAL A 536 -8.11 -4.99 22.20
CA VAL A 536 -6.71 -4.55 22.26
C VAL A 536 -6.42 -3.89 23.61
N SER A 537 -5.32 -4.31 24.24
CA SER A 537 -4.80 -3.70 25.46
C SER A 537 -3.45 -3.06 25.13
N CYS A 538 -3.47 -1.78 24.80
CA CYS A 538 -2.26 -1.05 24.49
C CYS A 538 -1.36 -0.91 25.72
N PRO A 539 -0.04 -1.11 25.61
CA PRO A 539 0.89 -0.86 26.72
C PRO A 539 0.86 0.64 27.10
N ALA A 540 1.11 0.92 28.39
CA ALA A 540 1.26 2.30 28.85
C ALA A 540 2.40 3.00 28.09
N ARG A 541 2.16 4.24 27.66
CA ARG A 541 3.12 5.06 26.90
C ARG A 541 4.37 5.43 27.72
#